data_f8b65bc74f3cb7776c5b62cfb31452b1
#
_entry.id   f8b65bc74f3cb7776c5b62cfb31452b1
#
_cell.length_a   1.000
_cell.length_b   1.000
_cell.length_c   1.000
_cell.angle_alpha   90.00
_cell.angle_beta   90.00
_cell.angle_gamma   90.00
#
_symmetry.space_group_name_H-M   'P 1'
#
loop_
_entity.id
_entity.type
_entity.pdbx_description
1 polymer ?
#
loop_
_entity_poly.entity_id
_entity_poly.type
_entity_poly.pdbx_seq_one_letter_code
_entity_poly.pdbx_strand_id
1 'polypeptide(L)'
;MLTHAQVWSAIDRLAERSGLSASGLARRSGLDPTTFNKSKRITPAGRARWPSTESIAKALTATGTPFDVFVGLVEQSGGGAMARPVPLIGFAEAGSGGYFDDGGFPAGEGWDGIAFPSLSDEHAYALEISGQSMEPAYRDGDIIVVSPSAPIRRGDRVVVRTRTGEVMAKELKRRTTKSIELKSLNAQHSDRMLAASDVLSIARILWASQ
;
A
#
# COMPACT_ATOMS: atom_id res chain seq x y z
N MET A 1 13.09 -0.05 11.04
CA MET A 1 14.34 -0.62 11.64
C MET A 1 14.20 -2.13 11.64
N LEU A 2 15.22 -2.88 11.20
CA LEU A 2 15.20 -4.35 11.16
C LEU A 2 15.19 -4.93 12.58
N THR A 3 14.25 -5.81 12.88
CA THR A 3 14.13 -6.45 14.20
C THR A 3 14.47 -7.94 14.16
N HIS A 4 14.88 -8.48 15.31
CA HIS A 4 15.14 -9.89 15.48
C HIS A 4 13.94 -10.78 15.09
N ALA A 5 12.74 -10.39 15.51
CA ALA A 5 11.52 -11.12 15.20
C ALA A 5 11.22 -11.18 13.69
N GLN A 6 11.45 -10.07 12.97
CA GLN A 6 11.26 -10.00 11.53
C GLN A 6 12.17 -10.98 10.77
N VAL A 7 13.46 -11.02 11.12
CA VAL A 7 14.40 -11.91 10.42
C VAL A 7 14.05 -13.38 10.67
N TRP A 8 13.69 -13.75 11.89
CA TRP A 8 13.28 -15.11 12.18
C TRP A 8 11.96 -15.50 11.54
N SER A 9 11.00 -14.59 11.49
CA SER A 9 9.74 -14.82 10.77
C SER A 9 9.94 -14.98 9.27
N ALA A 10 10.88 -14.22 8.68
CA ALA A 10 11.25 -14.39 7.27
C ALA A 10 11.84 -15.77 6.97
N ILE A 11 12.68 -16.30 7.89
CA ILE A 11 13.23 -17.65 7.76
C ILE A 11 12.11 -18.70 7.86
N ASP A 12 11.14 -18.51 8.77
CA ASP A 12 9.99 -19.44 8.89
C ASP A 12 9.16 -19.43 7.59
N ARG A 13 8.86 -18.27 7.03
CA ARG A 13 8.14 -18.14 5.76
C ARG A 13 8.92 -18.70 4.57
N LEU A 14 10.24 -18.55 4.57
CA LEU A 14 11.09 -19.16 3.54
C LEU A 14 10.98 -20.69 3.59
N ALA A 15 10.97 -21.27 4.79
CA ALA A 15 10.76 -22.69 4.96
C ALA A 15 9.38 -23.13 4.46
N GLU A 16 8.32 -22.44 4.88
CA GLU A 16 6.93 -22.73 4.46
C GLU A 16 6.75 -22.65 2.94
N ARG A 17 7.24 -21.59 2.29
CA ARG A 17 7.19 -21.44 0.82
C ARG A 17 7.93 -22.54 0.08
N SER A 18 8.96 -23.11 0.71
CA SER A 18 9.74 -24.22 0.15
C SER A 18 9.16 -25.59 0.50
N GLY A 19 8.01 -25.65 1.20
CA GLY A 19 7.40 -26.91 1.66
C GLY A 19 8.23 -27.60 2.74
N LEU A 20 9.02 -26.86 3.52
CA LEU A 20 9.97 -27.40 4.51
C LEU A 20 9.60 -26.94 5.93
N SER A 21 9.93 -27.77 6.92
CA SER A 21 10.01 -27.32 8.31
C SER A 21 11.33 -26.55 8.55
N ALA A 22 11.43 -25.82 9.67
CA ALA A 22 12.66 -25.14 10.07
C ALA A 22 13.87 -26.08 10.09
N SER A 23 13.71 -27.29 10.63
CA SER A 23 14.75 -28.32 10.62
C SER A 23 15.03 -28.91 9.23
N GLY A 24 14.00 -28.96 8.38
CA GLY A 24 14.13 -29.37 6.98
C GLY A 24 14.94 -28.37 6.17
N LEU A 25 14.63 -27.07 6.35
CA LEU A 25 15.40 -25.98 5.74
C LEU A 25 16.88 -26.02 6.17
N ALA A 26 17.14 -26.20 7.48
CA ALA A 26 18.51 -26.28 8.00
C ALA A 26 19.29 -27.42 7.35
N ARG A 27 18.70 -28.64 7.31
CA ARG A 27 19.33 -29.80 6.64
C ARG A 27 19.58 -29.58 5.18
N ARG A 28 18.62 -29.05 4.44
CA ARG A 28 18.77 -28.75 3.01
C ARG A 28 19.86 -27.71 2.75
N SER A 29 20.07 -26.81 3.69
CA SER A 29 21.10 -25.76 3.67
C SER A 29 22.49 -26.25 4.12
N GLY A 30 22.66 -27.54 4.42
CA GLY A 30 23.92 -28.08 4.94
C GLY A 30 24.28 -27.58 6.33
N LEU A 31 23.26 -27.22 7.14
CA LEU A 31 23.41 -26.72 8.52
C LEU A 31 22.93 -27.77 9.54
N ASP A 32 23.33 -27.58 10.79
CA ASP A 32 22.77 -28.37 11.90
C ASP A 32 21.24 -28.26 11.88
N PRO A 33 20.49 -29.37 12.00
CA PRO A 33 19.03 -29.40 11.93
C PRO A 33 18.34 -28.46 12.92
N THR A 34 19.01 -28.10 14.02
CA THR A 34 18.44 -27.22 15.06
C THR A 34 18.71 -25.74 14.82
N THR A 35 19.49 -25.38 13.79
CA THR A 35 19.95 -24.00 13.54
C THR A 35 18.81 -23.00 13.49
N PHE A 36 17.70 -23.35 12.85
CA PHE A 36 16.54 -22.47 12.67
C PHE A 36 15.41 -22.70 13.66
N ASN A 37 15.56 -23.62 14.62
CA ASN A 37 14.54 -23.93 15.60
C ASN A 37 14.26 -22.75 16.53
N LYS A 38 13.00 -22.62 16.97
CA LYS A 38 12.55 -21.55 17.88
C LYS A 38 13.36 -21.54 19.20
N SER A 39 13.71 -22.72 19.71
CA SER A 39 14.52 -22.85 20.93
C SER A 39 15.94 -22.28 20.82
N LYS A 40 16.45 -22.06 19.61
CA LYS A 40 17.79 -21.51 19.36
C LYS A 40 17.79 -20.00 19.13
N ARG A 41 16.65 -19.36 19.09
CA ARG A 41 16.51 -17.91 18.78
C ARG A 41 16.79 -17.01 19.99
N ILE A 42 16.78 -17.60 21.18
CA ILE A 42 17.11 -16.93 22.44
C ILE A 42 18.18 -17.76 23.11
N THR A 43 19.20 -17.10 23.65
CA THR A 43 20.25 -17.78 24.43
C THR A 43 19.71 -18.19 25.81
N PRO A 44 20.37 -19.15 26.53
CA PRO A 44 19.99 -19.47 27.89
C PRO A 44 19.98 -18.29 28.88
N ALA A 45 20.74 -17.23 28.56
CA ALA A 45 20.78 -15.97 29.30
C ALA A 45 19.70 -14.96 28.85
N GLY A 46 18.70 -15.37 28.07
CA GLY A 46 17.59 -14.52 27.61
C GLY A 46 17.94 -13.50 26.51
N ARG A 47 19.14 -13.56 25.93
CA ARG A 47 19.57 -12.64 24.88
C ARG A 47 19.08 -13.10 23.51
N ALA A 48 18.64 -12.17 22.67
CA ALA A 48 18.28 -12.42 21.30
C ALA A 48 19.48 -12.98 20.50
N ARG A 49 19.31 -14.16 19.89
CA ARG A 49 20.31 -14.78 19.03
C ARG A 49 19.89 -14.58 17.58
N TRP A 50 20.66 -13.80 16.87
CA TRP A 50 20.46 -13.55 15.44
C TRP A 50 20.97 -14.74 14.60
N PRO A 51 20.34 -15.04 13.46
CA PRO A 51 20.93 -15.96 12.50
C PRO A 51 22.18 -15.31 11.90
N SER A 52 23.21 -16.11 11.62
CA SER A 52 24.38 -15.59 10.91
C SER A 52 24.04 -15.31 9.45
N THR A 53 24.71 -14.33 8.84
CA THR A 53 24.60 -14.05 7.40
C THR A 53 24.94 -15.27 6.56
N GLU A 54 25.90 -16.10 7.01
CA GLU A 54 26.23 -17.37 6.36
C GLU A 54 25.06 -18.34 6.36
N SER A 55 24.33 -18.46 7.50
CA SER A 55 23.17 -19.35 7.59
C SER A 55 22.04 -18.87 6.67
N ILE A 56 21.83 -17.56 6.57
CA ILE A 56 20.85 -16.99 5.63
C ILE A 56 21.27 -17.27 4.20
N ALA A 57 22.52 -16.98 3.83
CA ALA A 57 23.02 -17.21 2.46
C ALA A 57 22.88 -18.69 2.05
N LYS A 58 23.24 -19.62 2.91
CA LYS A 58 23.06 -21.06 2.65
C LYS A 58 21.60 -21.45 2.47
N ALA A 59 20.68 -20.88 3.26
CA ALA A 59 19.26 -21.13 3.13
C ALA A 59 18.69 -20.60 1.80
N LEU A 60 19.09 -19.41 1.39
CA LEU A 60 18.70 -18.82 0.11
C LEU A 60 19.21 -19.64 -1.08
N THR A 61 20.48 -20.03 -1.06
CA THR A 61 21.07 -20.89 -2.09
C THR A 61 20.34 -22.23 -2.17
N ALA A 62 20.09 -22.88 -1.02
CA ALA A 62 19.42 -24.18 -0.97
C ALA A 62 17.97 -24.17 -1.46
N THR A 63 17.30 -23.02 -1.34
CA THR A 63 15.90 -22.84 -1.79
C THR A 63 15.78 -22.17 -3.15
N GLY A 64 16.90 -21.74 -3.78
CA GLY A 64 16.89 -20.97 -5.01
C GLY A 64 16.19 -19.61 -4.88
N THR A 65 16.12 -19.06 -3.66
CA THR A 65 15.41 -17.80 -3.39
C THR A 65 16.35 -16.61 -3.53
N PRO A 66 16.08 -15.63 -4.41
CA PRO A 66 16.84 -14.40 -4.51
C PRO A 66 16.81 -13.59 -3.21
N PHE A 67 17.86 -12.78 -2.96
CA PHE A 67 17.97 -12.01 -1.72
C PHE A 67 16.89 -10.93 -1.57
N ASP A 68 16.49 -10.27 -2.65
CA ASP A 68 15.40 -9.30 -2.68
C ASP A 68 14.06 -9.92 -2.26
N VAL A 69 13.78 -11.15 -2.71
CA VAL A 69 12.60 -11.92 -2.28
C VAL A 69 12.65 -12.18 -0.76
N PHE A 70 13.82 -12.52 -0.22
CA PHE A 70 13.97 -12.70 1.24
C PHE A 70 13.77 -11.39 2.00
N VAL A 71 14.28 -10.26 1.49
CA VAL A 71 14.03 -8.93 2.07
C VAL A 71 12.51 -8.65 2.11
N GLY A 72 11.79 -8.96 1.05
CA GLY A 72 10.32 -8.88 1.04
C GLY A 72 9.64 -9.72 2.12
N LEU A 73 10.18 -10.92 2.42
CA LEU A 73 9.66 -11.74 3.55
C LEU A 73 9.94 -11.10 4.92
N VAL A 74 11.06 -10.39 5.07
CA VAL A 74 11.40 -9.65 6.30
C VAL A 74 10.44 -8.49 6.52
N GLU A 75 10.14 -7.73 5.46
CA GLU A 75 9.23 -6.59 5.49
C GLU A 75 7.80 -7.01 5.85
N GLN A 76 7.33 -8.11 5.28
CA GLN A 76 6.02 -8.70 5.63
C GLN A 76 5.89 -9.04 7.12
N SER A 77 7.01 -9.34 7.77
CA SER A 77 7.04 -9.71 9.19
C SER A 77 6.97 -8.52 10.14
N GLY A 78 7.18 -7.31 9.64
CA GLY A 78 7.22 -6.08 10.44
C GLY A 78 5.97 -5.21 10.36
N GLY A 79 4.89 -5.71 9.75
CA GLY A 79 3.72 -4.87 9.46
C GLY A 79 3.99 -3.82 8.38
N GLY A 80 5.18 -3.85 7.76
CA GLY A 80 5.46 -3.15 6.52
C GLY A 80 4.80 -3.92 5.39
N ALA A 81 3.76 -3.38 4.81
CA ALA A 81 3.13 -3.94 3.62
C ALA A 81 4.21 -4.12 2.53
N MET A 82 4.25 -5.29 1.89
CA MET A 82 4.89 -5.39 0.57
C MET A 82 4.40 -4.20 -0.26
N ALA A 83 5.26 -3.66 -1.13
CA ALA A 83 4.80 -2.78 -2.19
C ALA A 83 3.76 -3.58 -3.00
N ARG A 84 2.49 -3.51 -2.58
CA ARG A 84 1.39 -4.02 -3.38
C ARG A 84 1.29 -3.10 -4.57
N PRO A 85 1.19 -3.61 -5.78
CA PRO A 85 0.87 -2.76 -6.90
C PRO A 85 -0.46 -2.06 -6.59
N VAL A 86 -0.42 -0.74 -6.61
CA VAL A 86 -1.62 0.08 -6.45
C VAL A 86 -2.32 0.08 -7.81
N PRO A 87 -3.59 -0.34 -7.91
CA PRO A 87 -4.30 -0.33 -9.18
C PRO A 87 -4.38 1.10 -9.73
N LEU A 88 -3.97 1.29 -10.97
CA LEU A 88 -4.09 2.55 -11.70
C LEU A 88 -5.42 2.57 -12.45
N ILE A 89 -6.25 3.55 -12.14
CA ILE A 89 -7.56 3.75 -12.74
C ILE A 89 -7.55 5.07 -13.48
N GLY A 90 -7.97 5.09 -14.75
CA GLY A 90 -8.13 6.34 -15.50
C GLY A 90 -9.19 7.23 -14.85
N PHE A 91 -8.96 8.56 -14.84
CA PHE A 91 -9.88 9.50 -14.18
C PHE A 91 -11.28 9.48 -14.80
N ALA A 92 -11.35 9.33 -16.12
CA ALA A 92 -12.61 9.17 -16.85
C ALA A 92 -13.34 7.87 -16.51
N GLU A 93 -12.58 6.79 -16.29
CA GLU A 93 -13.10 5.47 -15.90
C GLU A 93 -13.60 5.46 -14.47
N ALA A 94 -12.98 6.23 -13.58
CA ALA A 94 -13.40 6.36 -12.19
C ALA A 94 -14.81 6.96 -12.05
N GLY A 95 -15.28 7.71 -13.04
CA GLY A 95 -16.65 8.25 -13.15
C GLY A 95 -17.66 7.26 -13.72
N SER A 96 -17.23 6.26 -14.51
CA SER A 96 -18.11 5.24 -15.07
C SER A 96 -18.42 4.15 -14.05
N GLY A 97 -19.63 3.59 -14.09
CA GLY A 97 -20.03 2.52 -13.16
C GLY A 97 -19.21 1.24 -13.33
N GLY A 98 -18.91 0.54 -12.23
CA GLY A 98 -18.31 -0.80 -12.25
C GLY A 98 -16.85 -0.87 -11.81
N TYR A 99 -16.14 0.24 -11.69
CA TYR A 99 -14.74 0.28 -11.24
C TYR A 99 -14.58 0.45 -9.72
N PHE A 100 -15.67 0.79 -9.04
CA PHE A 100 -15.71 0.93 -7.59
C PHE A 100 -16.98 0.27 -7.03
N ASP A 101 -16.88 -0.32 -5.86
CA ASP A 101 -18.03 -0.82 -5.11
C ASP A 101 -18.83 0.33 -4.45
N ASP A 102 -19.93 -0.03 -3.78
CA ASP A 102 -20.80 0.93 -3.07
C ASP A 102 -20.08 1.63 -1.90
N GLY A 103 -18.99 1.06 -1.40
CA GLY A 103 -18.12 1.64 -0.37
C GLY A 103 -17.10 2.62 -0.93
N GLY A 104 -16.99 2.74 -2.27
CA GLY A 104 -16.00 3.59 -2.93
C GLY A 104 -14.61 2.94 -3.03
N PHE A 105 -14.51 1.62 -2.87
CA PHE A 105 -13.29 0.86 -3.04
C PHE A 105 -13.16 0.35 -4.48
N PRO A 106 -11.92 0.26 -5.02
CA PRO A 106 -11.70 -0.32 -6.34
C PRO A 106 -12.26 -1.73 -6.43
N ALA A 107 -13.15 -1.97 -7.39
CA ALA A 107 -13.76 -3.28 -7.66
C ALA A 107 -13.52 -3.65 -9.12
N GLY A 108 -12.88 -4.79 -9.38
CA GLY A 108 -12.58 -5.29 -10.73
C GLY A 108 -11.19 -5.92 -10.82
N GLU A 109 -10.88 -6.45 -11.99
CA GLU A 109 -9.59 -7.09 -12.30
C GLU A 109 -9.02 -6.49 -13.60
N GLY A 110 -7.69 -6.60 -13.79
CA GLY A 110 -7.05 -6.23 -15.06
C GLY A 110 -6.50 -4.81 -15.12
N TRP A 111 -6.35 -4.12 -13.99
CA TRP A 111 -5.70 -2.80 -13.96
C TRP A 111 -4.17 -2.92 -14.00
N ASP A 112 -3.56 -1.94 -14.65
CA ASP A 112 -2.12 -1.74 -14.51
C ASP A 112 -1.79 -1.41 -13.06
N GLY A 113 -0.70 -1.99 -12.55
CA GLY A 113 -0.27 -1.81 -11.16
C GLY A 113 0.93 -0.91 -11.06
N ILE A 114 0.86 0.12 -10.25
CA ILE A 114 2.01 0.96 -9.92
C ILE A 114 2.67 0.43 -8.66
N ALA A 115 3.98 0.13 -8.72
CA ALA A 115 4.76 -0.21 -7.55
C ALA A 115 4.89 1.03 -6.66
N PHE A 116 4.26 1.01 -5.48
CA PHE A 116 4.34 2.09 -4.51
C PHE A 116 4.89 1.58 -3.17
N PRO A 117 5.85 2.31 -2.55
CA PRO A 117 6.39 1.90 -1.26
C PRO A 117 5.30 1.90 -0.19
N SER A 118 5.14 0.80 0.49
CA SER A 118 4.26 0.50 1.62
C SER A 118 3.16 1.52 1.96
N LEU A 119 1.96 1.27 1.43
CA LEU A 119 0.74 1.91 1.90
C LEU A 119 0.11 1.02 2.98
N SER A 120 -0.32 1.63 4.08
CA SER A 120 -1.05 0.93 5.15
C SER A 120 -2.50 0.62 4.78
N ASP A 121 -3.04 1.29 3.75
CA ASP A 121 -4.41 1.11 3.26
C ASP A 121 -4.43 0.06 2.14
N GLU A 122 -5.10 -1.05 2.40
CA GLU A 122 -5.26 -2.14 1.42
C GLU A 122 -6.15 -1.77 0.22
N HIS A 123 -6.94 -0.70 0.36
CA HIS A 123 -7.87 -0.20 -0.64
C HIS A 123 -7.34 1.04 -1.37
N ALA A 124 -6.07 1.40 -1.15
CA ALA A 124 -5.45 2.50 -1.87
C ALA A 124 -5.41 2.20 -3.38
N TYR A 125 -5.64 3.23 -4.17
CA TYR A 125 -5.62 3.17 -5.62
C TYR A 125 -4.95 4.40 -6.22
N ALA A 126 -4.52 4.31 -7.46
CA ALA A 126 -3.94 5.42 -8.20
C ALA A 126 -4.95 5.92 -9.25
N LEU A 127 -4.95 7.22 -9.46
CA LEU A 127 -5.70 7.89 -10.52
C LEU A 127 -4.77 8.75 -11.35
N GLU A 128 -4.99 8.81 -12.64
CA GLU A 128 -4.38 9.80 -13.53
C GLU A 128 -5.24 11.07 -13.53
N ILE A 129 -4.64 12.23 -13.22
CA ILE A 129 -5.33 13.51 -13.22
C ILE A 129 -5.73 13.88 -14.65
N SER A 130 -6.97 14.32 -14.81
CA SER A 130 -7.45 14.93 -16.05
C SER A 130 -7.94 16.35 -15.78
N GLY A 131 -7.43 17.32 -16.56
CA GLY A 131 -7.79 18.73 -16.49
C GLY A 131 -6.91 19.56 -15.54
N GLN A 132 -7.19 20.87 -15.51
CA GLN A 132 -6.29 21.91 -14.98
C GLN A 132 -6.76 22.51 -13.64
N SER A 133 -7.84 22.00 -13.04
CA SER A 133 -8.44 22.62 -11.85
C SER A 133 -7.58 22.55 -10.60
N MET A 134 -6.55 21.71 -10.59
CA MET A 134 -5.61 21.52 -9.47
C MET A 134 -4.21 22.04 -9.77
N GLU A 135 -4.02 22.73 -10.89
CA GLU A 135 -2.76 23.43 -11.16
C GLU A 135 -2.51 24.58 -10.15
N PRO A 136 -1.25 24.88 -9.84
CA PRO A 136 -0.02 24.25 -10.32
C PRO A 136 0.37 22.97 -9.55
N ALA A 137 -0.41 22.55 -8.57
CA ALA A 137 -0.04 21.45 -7.67
C ALA A 137 -0.15 20.07 -8.33
N TYR A 138 -1.12 19.88 -9.22
CA TYR A 138 -1.27 18.69 -10.05
C TYR A 138 -1.58 19.13 -11.48
N ARG A 139 -0.91 18.50 -12.43
CA ARG A 139 -1.06 18.75 -13.86
C ARG A 139 -1.86 17.64 -14.50
N ASP A 140 -2.37 17.90 -15.68
CA ASP A 140 -2.96 16.89 -16.56
C ASP A 140 -1.93 15.77 -16.82
N GLY A 141 -2.32 14.51 -16.65
CA GLY A 141 -1.45 13.33 -16.75
C GLY A 141 -0.67 12.97 -15.48
N ASP A 142 -0.69 13.79 -14.41
CA ASP A 142 -0.07 13.41 -13.14
C ASP A 142 -0.81 12.23 -12.51
N ILE A 143 -0.05 11.33 -11.90
CA ILE A 143 -0.62 10.20 -11.16
C ILE A 143 -0.70 10.56 -9.69
N ILE A 144 -1.87 10.38 -9.08
CA ILE A 144 -2.08 10.53 -7.64
C ILE A 144 -2.38 9.19 -6.99
N VAL A 145 -1.90 8.99 -5.77
CA VAL A 145 -2.24 7.83 -4.93
C VAL A 145 -3.23 8.27 -3.88
N VAL A 146 -4.34 7.56 -3.80
CA VAL A 146 -5.52 7.91 -3.01
C VAL A 146 -5.81 6.81 -1.99
N SER A 147 -6.16 7.20 -0.76
CA SER A 147 -6.55 6.29 0.31
C SER A 147 -7.96 6.59 0.79
N PRO A 148 -8.91 5.65 0.61
CA PRO A 148 -10.26 5.76 1.17
C PRO A 148 -10.31 5.73 2.69
N SER A 149 -9.42 4.99 3.34
CA SER A 149 -9.41 4.80 4.80
C SER A 149 -8.64 5.88 5.56
N ALA A 150 -7.84 6.70 4.86
CA ALA A 150 -7.06 7.75 5.52
C ALA A 150 -7.98 8.83 6.14
N PRO A 151 -7.68 9.30 7.36
CA PRO A 151 -8.44 10.37 7.99
C PRO A 151 -8.31 11.67 7.17
N ILE A 152 -9.45 12.32 6.92
CA ILE A 152 -9.54 13.52 6.10
C ILE A 152 -9.73 14.74 7.01
N ARG A 153 -8.93 15.78 6.79
CA ARG A 153 -8.94 17.04 7.50
C ARG A 153 -9.18 18.21 6.56
N ARG A 154 -9.61 19.35 7.10
CA ARG A 154 -9.65 20.61 6.35
C ARG A 154 -8.28 20.96 5.79
N GLY A 155 -8.22 21.33 4.52
CA GLY A 155 -6.99 21.62 3.78
C GLY A 155 -6.36 20.39 3.11
N ASP A 156 -6.85 19.17 3.40
CA ASP A 156 -6.38 18.00 2.68
C ASP A 156 -6.87 18.03 1.24
N ARG A 157 -6.04 17.50 0.34
CA ARG A 157 -6.43 17.26 -1.04
C ARG A 157 -7.14 15.91 -1.10
N VAL A 158 -8.28 15.92 -1.76
CA VAL A 158 -9.20 14.78 -1.77
C VAL A 158 -9.69 14.48 -3.18
N VAL A 159 -10.00 13.23 -3.42
CA VAL A 159 -10.83 12.81 -4.55
C VAL A 159 -12.25 12.64 -4.04
N VAL A 160 -13.18 13.29 -4.69
CA VAL A 160 -14.61 13.20 -4.39
C VAL A 160 -15.32 12.56 -5.56
N ARG A 161 -16.16 11.58 -5.26
CA ARG A 161 -17.03 10.91 -6.21
C ARG A 161 -18.48 11.19 -5.87
N THR A 162 -19.23 11.64 -6.84
CA THR A 162 -20.66 11.93 -6.69
C THR A 162 -21.52 10.73 -7.09
N ARG A 163 -22.78 10.74 -6.66
CA ARG A 163 -23.77 9.72 -7.06
C ARG A 163 -24.14 9.79 -8.54
N THR A 164 -23.87 10.93 -9.19
CA THR A 164 -24.05 11.11 -10.62
C THR A 164 -22.87 10.61 -11.46
N GLY A 165 -21.84 10.05 -10.81
CA GLY A 165 -20.65 9.51 -11.48
C GLY A 165 -19.55 10.54 -11.73
N GLU A 166 -19.73 11.81 -11.34
CA GLU A 166 -18.66 12.82 -11.45
C GLU A 166 -17.54 12.49 -10.45
N VAL A 167 -16.29 12.50 -10.93
CA VAL A 167 -15.09 12.35 -10.10
C VAL A 167 -14.29 13.64 -10.18
N MET A 168 -13.80 14.14 -9.06
CA MET A 168 -13.03 15.37 -9.02
C MET A 168 -11.95 15.33 -7.93
N ALA A 169 -10.77 15.87 -8.23
CA ALA A 169 -9.73 16.16 -7.28
C ALA A 169 -9.85 17.63 -6.85
N LYS A 170 -9.88 17.91 -5.55
CA LYS A 170 -10.04 19.26 -4.97
C LYS A 170 -9.37 19.33 -3.60
N GLU A 171 -9.22 20.55 -3.07
CA GLU A 171 -8.87 20.78 -1.66
C GLU A 171 -10.16 20.85 -0.82
N LEU A 172 -10.20 20.12 0.29
CA LEU A 172 -11.34 20.17 1.22
C LEU A 172 -11.30 21.46 2.04
N LYS A 173 -12.19 22.39 1.77
CA LYS A 173 -12.32 23.65 2.50
C LYS A 173 -13.14 23.46 3.78
N ARG A 174 -14.26 22.75 3.70
CA ARG A 174 -15.15 22.47 4.82
C ARG A 174 -16.00 21.24 4.56
N ARG A 175 -16.26 20.48 5.62
CA ARG A 175 -17.21 19.35 5.61
C ARG A 175 -18.15 19.48 6.79
N THR A 176 -19.44 19.41 6.52
CA THR A 176 -20.50 19.38 7.52
C THR A 176 -21.38 18.15 7.28
N THR A 177 -22.38 17.93 8.13
CA THR A 177 -23.37 16.87 7.92
C THR A 177 -24.29 17.12 6.71
N LYS A 178 -24.36 18.38 6.22
CA LYS A 178 -25.26 18.77 5.12
C LYS A 178 -24.53 19.08 3.82
N SER A 179 -23.27 19.55 3.87
CA SER A 179 -22.56 20.05 2.71
C SER A 179 -21.06 19.80 2.78
N ILE A 180 -20.44 19.73 1.62
CA ILE A 180 -18.99 19.63 1.42
C ILE A 180 -18.57 20.78 0.50
N GLU A 181 -17.69 21.63 1.01
CA GLU A 181 -17.10 22.75 0.28
C GLU A 181 -15.71 22.35 -0.23
N LEU A 182 -15.52 22.43 -1.52
CA LEU A 182 -14.33 22.01 -2.24
C LEU A 182 -13.74 23.21 -2.97
N LYS A 183 -12.42 23.39 -2.85
CA LYS A 183 -11.69 24.48 -3.48
C LYS A 183 -10.85 23.94 -4.65
N SER A 184 -10.90 24.63 -5.77
CA SER A 184 -9.95 24.47 -6.86
C SER A 184 -8.66 25.18 -6.52
N LEU A 185 -7.49 24.59 -6.81
CA LEU A 185 -6.22 25.29 -6.61
C LEU A 185 -5.96 26.28 -7.73
N ASN A 186 -6.43 25.99 -8.94
CA ASN A 186 -6.39 26.91 -10.06
C ASN A 186 -7.49 27.98 -9.91
N ALA A 187 -7.10 29.24 -9.81
CA ALA A 187 -8.02 30.36 -9.64
C ALA A 187 -8.99 30.59 -10.82
N GLN A 188 -8.71 30.00 -11.99
CA GLN A 188 -9.60 30.03 -13.14
C GLN A 188 -10.80 29.09 -13.02
N HIS A 189 -10.76 28.18 -12.04
CA HIS A 189 -11.82 27.22 -11.75
C HIS A 189 -12.52 27.58 -10.45
N SER A 190 -13.85 27.66 -10.50
CA SER A 190 -14.66 27.98 -9.31
C SER A 190 -14.61 26.90 -8.23
N ASP A 191 -14.75 27.32 -6.97
CA ASP A 191 -15.01 26.43 -5.86
C ASP A 191 -16.33 25.68 -6.08
N ARG A 192 -16.46 24.48 -5.52
CA ARG A 192 -17.65 23.63 -5.61
C ARG A 192 -18.26 23.41 -4.25
N MET A 193 -19.56 23.56 -4.17
CA MET A 193 -20.33 23.15 -2.98
C MET A 193 -21.26 22.00 -3.38
N LEU A 194 -21.16 20.89 -2.67
CA LEU A 194 -21.95 19.69 -2.89
C LEU A 194 -22.83 19.44 -1.66
N ALA A 195 -24.07 18.98 -1.86
CA ALA A 195 -24.82 18.41 -0.75
C ALA A 195 -24.15 17.10 -0.30
N ALA A 196 -24.10 16.85 1.00
CA ALA A 196 -23.48 15.62 1.52
C ALA A 196 -24.20 14.36 1.00
N SER A 197 -25.51 14.47 0.71
CA SER A 197 -26.29 13.39 0.09
C SER A 197 -25.86 13.02 -1.33
N ASP A 198 -25.26 13.97 -2.04
CA ASP A 198 -24.87 13.79 -3.45
C ASP A 198 -23.48 13.18 -3.58
N VAL A 199 -22.74 13.12 -2.48
CA VAL A 199 -21.38 12.54 -2.44
C VAL A 199 -21.49 11.06 -2.11
N LEU A 200 -20.94 10.23 -3.00
CA LEU A 200 -20.85 8.79 -2.82
C LEU A 200 -19.64 8.43 -1.97
N SER A 201 -18.47 8.96 -2.31
CA SER A 201 -17.24 8.73 -1.55
C SER A 201 -16.34 9.96 -1.56
N ILE A 202 -15.49 10.06 -0.53
CA ILE A 202 -14.42 11.04 -0.42
C ILE A 202 -13.18 10.34 0.12
N ALA A 203 -12.06 10.48 -0.56
CA ALA A 203 -10.82 9.80 -0.24
C ALA A 203 -9.64 10.79 -0.26
N ARG A 204 -8.65 10.57 0.61
CA ARG A 204 -7.51 11.47 0.74
C ARG A 204 -6.43 11.16 -0.30
N ILE A 205 -5.89 12.19 -0.94
CA ILE A 205 -4.70 12.07 -1.78
C ILE A 205 -3.47 12.02 -0.86
N LEU A 206 -2.70 10.94 -0.96
CA LEU A 206 -1.51 10.73 -0.14
C LEU A 206 -0.23 11.14 -0.85
N TRP A 207 -0.20 11.00 -2.17
CA TRP A 207 0.98 11.24 -3.00
C TRP A 207 0.57 11.65 -4.41
N ALA A 208 1.46 12.35 -5.12
CA ALA A 208 1.33 12.67 -6.53
C ALA A 208 2.70 12.57 -7.21
N SER A 209 2.73 12.15 -8.48
CA SER A 209 3.90 12.28 -9.34
C SER A 209 4.20 13.75 -9.61
N GLN A 210 5.45 14.08 -9.91
CA GLN A 210 5.91 15.40 -10.39
C GLN A 210 6.88 15.20 -11.53
#